data_8f9e444af071106221665aad0c31e709
#
_entry.id   8f9e444af071106221665aad0c31e709
#
_cell.length_a   1.000
_cell.length_b   1.000
_cell.length_c   1.000
_cell.angle_alpha   90.00
_cell.angle_beta   90.00
_cell.angle_gamma   90.00
#
_symmetry.space_group_name_H-M   'P 1'
#
loop_
_entity.id
_entity.type
_entity.pdbx_description
1 polymer ?
#
loop_
_entity_poly.entity_id
_entity_poly.type
_entity_poly.pdbx_seq_one_letter_code
_entity_poly.pdbx_strand_id
1 'polypeptide(L)'
;MISFVFRETLMTHLLLWGNAYAQIIRNGKNEIVALYPLMPNKMSADRDENGWLYYTYYRGSNEAIKNKDFSVTLHPSDVLHIPGLGFDGLIGYSRIGMGRVQRKILRQRCLTGRCSGTLPAGSKNRICNTYHITITFLI
;
A
#
# COMPACT_ATOMS: atom_id res chain seq x y z
N MET A 1 -17.40 14.57 8.45
CA MET A 1 -15.95 14.76 8.12
C MET A 1 -15.85 15.77 6.99
N ILE A 2 -14.98 16.77 7.10
CA ILE A 2 -14.80 17.82 6.09
C ILE A 2 -14.16 17.20 4.86
N SER A 3 -14.57 17.61 3.65
CA SER A 3 -14.09 17.00 2.41
C SER A 3 -12.56 17.12 2.19
N PHE A 4 -11.95 18.14 2.74
CA PHE A 4 -10.51 18.33 2.74
C PHE A 4 -9.79 17.21 3.52
N VAL A 5 -10.21 16.99 4.78
CA VAL A 5 -9.64 15.96 5.66
C VAL A 5 -9.84 14.56 5.08
N PHE A 6 -10.97 14.31 4.42
CA PHE A 6 -11.22 13.03 3.74
C PHE A 6 -10.20 12.77 2.64
N ARG A 7 -9.96 13.76 1.77
CA ARG A 7 -8.97 13.64 0.67
C ARG A 7 -7.55 13.47 1.19
N GLU A 8 -7.19 14.21 2.23
CA GLU A 8 -5.89 14.11 2.90
C GLU A 8 -5.68 12.71 3.50
N THR A 9 -6.69 12.15 4.15
CA THR A 9 -6.67 10.80 4.70
C THR A 9 -6.47 9.76 3.60
N LEU A 10 -7.23 9.83 2.49
CA LEU A 10 -7.08 8.91 1.37
C LEU A 10 -5.69 9.01 0.73
N MET A 11 -5.15 10.23 0.57
CA MET A 11 -3.80 10.43 0.05
C MET A 11 -2.75 9.82 0.97
N THR A 12 -2.89 10.00 2.28
CA THR A 12 -2.00 9.40 3.27
C THR A 12 -2.04 7.87 3.19
N HIS A 13 -3.23 7.27 3.07
CA HIS A 13 -3.39 5.84 2.90
C HIS A 13 -2.69 5.33 1.62
N LEU A 14 -2.87 6.03 0.50
CA LEU A 14 -2.23 5.72 -0.77
C LEU A 14 -0.70 5.74 -0.67
N LEU A 15 -0.13 6.76 -0.04
CA LEU A 15 1.31 6.91 0.08
C LEU A 15 1.93 5.87 1.02
N LEU A 16 1.26 5.54 2.13
CA LEU A 16 1.79 4.61 3.13
C LEU A 16 1.56 3.14 2.75
N TRP A 17 0.36 2.78 2.32
CA TRP A 17 -0.04 1.39 2.06
C TRP A 17 -0.18 1.04 0.57
N GLY A 18 -0.17 2.05 -0.32
CA GLY A 18 -0.34 1.83 -1.74
C GLY A 18 -1.80 1.64 -2.18
N ASN A 19 -2.74 1.69 -1.26
CA ASN A 19 -4.17 1.58 -1.51
C ASN A 19 -4.94 2.50 -0.57
N ALA A 20 -6.04 3.05 -1.04
CA ALA A 20 -6.98 3.77 -0.21
C ALA A 20 -8.39 3.20 -0.40
N TYR A 21 -9.10 3.02 0.70
CA TYR A 21 -10.44 2.46 0.73
C TYR A 21 -11.39 3.40 1.44
N ALA A 22 -12.61 3.50 0.93
CA ALA A 22 -13.69 4.16 1.63
C ALA A 22 -14.98 3.37 1.46
N GLN A 23 -15.73 3.19 2.54
CA GLN A 23 -17.05 2.60 2.50
C GLN A 23 -18.07 3.63 2.02
N ILE A 24 -18.92 3.23 1.07
CA ILE A 24 -20.01 4.02 0.54
C ILE A 24 -21.24 3.71 1.38
N ILE A 25 -21.77 4.73 2.09
CA ILE A 25 -22.99 4.62 2.87
C ILE A 25 -24.14 5.15 2.03
N ARG A 26 -25.15 4.30 1.83
CA ARG A 26 -26.35 4.63 1.04
C ARG A 26 -27.57 4.72 1.94
N ASN A 27 -28.55 5.54 1.53
CA ASN A 27 -29.86 5.58 2.16
C ASN A 27 -30.80 4.49 1.57
N GLY A 28 -32.00 4.38 2.12
CA GLY A 28 -33.01 3.45 1.62
C GLY A 28 -33.46 3.67 0.16
N LYS A 29 -33.10 4.82 -0.44
CA LYS A 29 -33.33 5.15 -1.85
C LYS A 29 -32.13 4.86 -2.74
N ASN A 30 -31.10 4.20 -2.20
CA ASN A 30 -29.84 3.89 -2.88
C ASN A 30 -28.97 5.11 -3.25
N GLU A 31 -29.25 6.29 -2.68
CA GLU A 31 -28.42 7.49 -2.86
C GLU A 31 -27.23 7.48 -1.91
N ILE A 32 -26.09 7.98 -2.38
CA ILE A 32 -24.87 8.07 -1.55
C ILE A 32 -25.04 9.21 -0.54
N VAL A 33 -25.05 8.87 0.73
CA VAL A 33 -25.18 9.83 1.84
C VAL A 33 -23.81 10.22 2.40
N ALA A 34 -22.88 9.25 2.51
CA ALA A 34 -21.59 9.49 3.10
C ALA A 34 -20.53 8.53 2.55
N LEU A 35 -19.27 8.97 2.65
CA LEU A 35 -18.09 8.15 2.42
C LEU A 35 -17.30 8.07 3.72
N TYR A 36 -16.98 6.86 4.16
CA TYR A 36 -16.23 6.61 5.37
C TYR A 36 -14.88 5.95 5.05
N PRO A 37 -13.72 6.60 5.34
CA PRO A 37 -12.42 6.03 5.03
C PRO A 37 -12.16 4.81 5.90
N LEU A 38 -11.72 3.73 5.26
CA LEU A 38 -11.34 2.48 5.91
C LEU A 38 -9.82 2.36 5.98
N MET A 39 -9.32 1.76 7.06
CA MET A 39 -7.89 1.56 7.26
C MET A 39 -7.36 0.46 6.32
N PRO A 40 -6.40 0.76 5.43
CA PRO A 40 -5.92 -0.21 4.43
C PRO A 40 -5.26 -1.46 5.04
N ASN A 41 -4.63 -1.33 6.21
CA ASN A 41 -4.03 -2.47 6.91
C ASN A 41 -5.04 -3.48 7.46
N LYS A 42 -6.32 -3.12 7.50
CA LYS A 42 -7.44 -3.97 7.93
C LYS A 42 -8.32 -4.43 6.77
N MET A 43 -7.93 -4.10 5.54
CA MET A 43 -8.66 -4.50 4.33
C MET A 43 -7.88 -5.60 3.60
N SER A 44 -8.61 -6.62 3.16
CA SER A 44 -8.17 -7.60 2.16
C SER A 44 -9.09 -7.51 0.95
N ALA A 45 -8.50 -7.53 -0.23
CA ALA A 45 -9.23 -7.60 -1.49
C ALA A 45 -8.91 -8.93 -2.14
N ASP A 46 -9.90 -9.79 -2.28
CA ASP A 46 -9.75 -11.14 -2.78
C ASP A 46 -10.78 -11.44 -3.87
N ARG A 47 -10.57 -12.52 -4.62
CA ARG A 47 -11.52 -13.03 -5.60
C ARG A 47 -12.07 -14.36 -5.15
N ASP A 48 -13.38 -14.53 -5.34
CA ASP A 48 -14.05 -15.79 -5.13
C ASP A 48 -13.68 -16.83 -6.22
N GLU A 49 -14.01 -18.09 -6.02
CA GLU A 49 -13.80 -19.18 -6.97
C GLU A 49 -14.39 -18.89 -8.36
N ASN A 50 -15.46 -18.08 -8.41
CA ASN A 50 -16.08 -17.60 -9.64
C ASN A 50 -15.39 -16.37 -10.26
N GLY A 51 -14.33 -15.87 -9.66
CA GLY A 51 -13.61 -14.66 -10.10
C GLY A 51 -14.23 -13.33 -9.66
N TRP A 52 -15.31 -13.36 -8.87
CA TRP A 52 -15.93 -12.15 -8.35
C TRP A 52 -15.07 -11.51 -7.27
N LEU A 53 -14.86 -10.20 -7.37
CA LEU A 53 -14.14 -9.41 -6.38
C LEU A 53 -15.00 -9.22 -5.12
N TYR A 54 -14.39 -9.39 -3.96
CA TYR A 54 -14.98 -9.04 -2.68
C TYR A 54 -13.92 -8.43 -1.76
N TYR A 55 -14.39 -7.63 -0.79
CA TYR A 55 -13.53 -6.99 0.20
C TYR A 55 -13.86 -7.53 1.58
N THR A 56 -12.82 -7.84 2.35
CA THR A 56 -12.98 -8.26 3.75
C THR A 56 -12.36 -7.20 4.66
N TYR A 57 -13.15 -6.67 5.56
CA TYR A 57 -12.71 -5.70 6.56
C TYR A 57 -12.64 -6.36 7.94
N TYR A 58 -11.48 -6.27 8.58
CA TYR A 58 -11.22 -6.83 9.91
C TYR A 58 -11.39 -5.75 10.98
N ARG A 59 -12.39 -5.91 11.84
CA ARG A 59 -12.72 -4.94 12.91
C ARG A 59 -11.77 -4.98 14.09
N GLY A 60 -11.09 -6.10 14.34
CA GLY A 60 -10.25 -6.33 15.51
C GLY A 60 -8.92 -5.57 15.52
N SER A 61 -8.24 -5.58 16.66
CA SER A 61 -6.83 -5.23 16.79
C SER A 61 -5.97 -6.28 16.07
N ASN A 62 -4.70 -5.95 15.78
CA ASN A 62 -3.81 -6.79 14.96
C ASN A 62 -3.68 -8.25 15.42
N GLU A 63 -3.92 -8.56 16.71
CA GLU A 63 -3.92 -9.91 17.25
C GLU A 63 -5.25 -10.67 17.04
N ALA A 64 -6.36 -9.95 16.97
CA ALA A 64 -7.70 -10.51 16.72
C ALA A 64 -7.98 -10.78 15.23
N ILE A 65 -7.10 -10.37 14.32
CA ILE A 65 -7.23 -10.59 12.85
C ILE A 65 -7.27 -12.08 12.50
N LYS A 66 -6.76 -12.95 13.36
CA LYS A 66 -6.78 -14.41 13.15
C LYS A 66 -8.13 -15.07 13.41
N ASN A 67 -9.05 -14.38 14.07
CA ASN A 67 -10.39 -14.89 14.37
C ASN A 67 -11.38 -14.38 13.32
N LYS A 68 -11.93 -15.28 12.53
CA LYS A 68 -12.90 -15.04 11.46
C LYS A 68 -14.17 -14.29 11.93
N ASP A 69 -14.44 -14.31 13.22
CA ASP A 69 -15.67 -13.77 13.85
C ASP A 69 -15.74 -12.22 13.85
N PHE A 70 -14.64 -11.54 13.58
CA PHE A 70 -14.58 -10.07 13.54
C PHE A 70 -14.39 -9.48 12.13
N SER A 71 -14.60 -10.29 11.08
CA SER A 71 -14.50 -9.83 9.71
C SER A 71 -15.88 -9.52 9.12
N VAL A 72 -15.94 -8.46 8.34
CA VAL A 72 -17.14 -8.07 7.57
C VAL A 72 -16.79 -8.11 6.10
N THR A 73 -17.54 -8.90 5.34
CA THR A 73 -17.41 -8.93 3.88
C THR A 73 -18.23 -7.78 3.28
N LEU A 74 -17.60 -6.99 2.45
CA LEU A 74 -18.19 -5.85 1.76
C LEU A 74 -18.29 -6.14 0.26
N HIS A 75 -19.42 -5.78 -0.34
CA HIS A 75 -19.59 -5.89 -1.78
C HIS A 75 -18.81 -4.78 -2.51
N PRO A 76 -18.28 -5.02 -3.72
CA PRO A 76 -17.52 -4.03 -4.49
C PRO A 76 -18.29 -2.73 -4.75
N SER A 77 -19.63 -2.78 -4.87
CA SER A 77 -20.47 -1.59 -5.04
C SER A 77 -20.46 -0.65 -3.82
N ASP A 78 -20.11 -1.17 -2.65
CA ASP A 78 -20.15 -0.43 -1.39
C ASP A 78 -18.77 0.02 -0.92
N VAL A 79 -17.75 -0.23 -1.74
CA VAL A 79 -16.35 0.14 -1.44
C VAL A 79 -15.77 0.97 -2.59
N LEU A 80 -15.37 2.19 -2.28
CA LEU A 80 -14.51 2.97 -3.16
C LEU A 80 -13.06 2.53 -2.93
N HIS A 81 -12.48 1.82 -3.89
CA HIS A 81 -11.09 1.40 -3.87
C HIS A 81 -10.28 2.25 -4.86
N ILE A 82 -9.22 2.89 -4.36
CA ILE A 82 -8.28 3.66 -5.14
C ILE A 82 -6.92 2.96 -5.03
N PRO A 83 -6.50 2.21 -6.07
CA PRO A 83 -5.18 1.57 -6.10
C PRO A 83 -4.09 2.59 -6.37
N GLY A 84 -2.93 2.41 -5.76
CA GLY A 84 -1.74 3.20 -5.99
C GLY A 84 -0.96 2.77 -7.22
N LEU A 85 0.25 3.32 -7.37
CA LEU A 85 1.14 2.95 -8.47
C LEU A 85 1.64 1.51 -8.35
N GLY A 86 1.91 0.88 -9.50
CA GLY A 86 2.35 -0.50 -9.56
C GLY A 86 1.21 -1.49 -9.31
N PHE A 87 0.02 -1.16 -9.77
CA PHE A 87 -1.18 -1.99 -9.64
C PHE A 87 -1.01 -3.34 -10.36
N ASP A 88 -1.24 -4.43 -9.65
CA ASP A 88 -1.13 -5.81 -10.18
C ASP A 88 -2.46 -6.36 -10.73
N GLY A 89 -3.47 -5.52 -10.87
CA GLY A 89 -4.83 -5.88 -11.28
C GLY A 89 -5.82 -5.99 -10.11
N LEU A 90 -5.34 -6.00 -8.87
CA LEU A 90 -6.17 -6.08 -7.67
C LEU A 90 -5.76 -5.06 -6.61
N ILE A 91 -4.49 -4.98 -6.29
CA ILE A 91 -3.94 -4.17 -5.20
C ILE A 91 -2.76 -3.33 -5.70
N GLY A 92 -2.69 -2.05 -5.29
CA GLY A 92 -1.53 -1.20 -5.51
C GLY A 92 -0.38 -1.52 -4.56
N TYR A 93 0.85 -1.34 -5.00
CA TYR A 93 2.03 -1.62 -4.18
C TYR A 93 2.32 -0.52 -3.17
N SER A 94 2.66 -0.93 -1.94
CA SER A 94 3.16 0.00 -0.93
C SER A 94 4.54 0.52 -1.31
N ARG A 95 4.69 1.84 -1.44
CA ARG A 95 5.97 2.48 -1.74
C ARG A 95 7.01 2.24 -0.65
N ILE A 96 6.57 2.22 0.61
CA ILE A 96 7.44 1.93 1.75
C ILE A 96 7.90 0.47 1.72
N GLY A 97 7.00 -0.46 1.37
CA GLY A 97 7.32 -1.88 1.19
C GLY A 97 8.37 -2.09 0.11
N MET A 98 8.21 -1.46 -1.05
CA MET A 98 9.18 -1.53 -2.16
C MET A 98 10.55 -0.97 -1.77
N GLY A 99 10.60 0.16 -1.06
CA GLY A 99 11.85 0.73 -0.56
C GLY A 99 12.58 -0.18 0.43
N ARG A 100 11.86 -0.96 1.24
CA ARG A 100 12.44 -1.95 2.16
C ARG A 100 13.07 -3.13 1.41
N VAL A 101 12.43 -3.59 0.34
CA VAL A 101 12.94 -4.68 -0.50
C VAL A 101 14.24 -4.24 -1.17
N GLN A 102 14.30 -3.05 -1.75
CA GLN A 102 15.52 -2.52 -2.35
C GLN A 102 16.68 -2.41 -1.35
N ARG A 103 16.43 -1.95 -0.13
CA ARG A 103 17.46 -1.90 0.92
C ARG A 103 18.00 -3.29 1.28
N LYS A 104 17.14 -4.32 1.33
CA LYS A 104 17.58 -5.70 1.57
C LYS A 104 18.48 -6.21 0.45
N ILE A 105 18.10 -5.98 -0.80
CA ILE A 105 18.89 -6.38 -1.98
C ILE A 105 20.26 -5.69 -1.98
N LEU A 106 20.31 -4.40 -1.69
CA LEU A 106 21.54 -3.64 -1.62
C LEU A 106 22.45 -4.13 -0.49
N ARG A 107 21.92 -4.43 0.70
CA ARG A 107 22.67 -5.02 1.80
C ARG A 107 23.26 -6.40 1.44
N GLN A 108 22.48 -7.26 0.80
CA GLN A 108 22.95 -8.56 0.36
C GLN A 108 24.07 -8.44 -0.69
N ARG A 109 23.95 -7.51 -1.64
CA ARG A 109 25.01 -7.25 -2.63
C ARG A 109 26.31 -6.75 -2.01
N CYS A 110 26.22 -5.89 -0.98
CA CYS A 110 27.41 -5.46 -0.23
C CYS A 110 28.07 -6.59 0.56
N LEU A 111 27.28 -7.53 1.12
CA LEU A 111 27.80 -8.67 1.87
C LEU A 111 28.41 -9.75 0.98
N THR A 112 27.93 -9.92 -0.25
CA THR A 112 28.45 -10.92 -1.23
C THR A 112 29.60 -10.40 -2.10
N GLY A 113 30.10 -9.18 -1.85
CA GLY A 113 31.27 -8.62 -2.55
C GLY A 113 31.05 -8.30 -4.04
N ARG A 114 29.83 -8.41 -4.57
CA ARG A 114 29.51 -8.08 -5.97
C ARG A 114 29.12 -6.61 -6.12
N CYS A 115 29.90 -5.71 -5.60
CA CYS A 115 29.86 -4.32 -6.06
C CYS A 115 30.76 -4.20 -7.28
N SER A 116 30.20 -4.45 -8.48
CA SER A 116 30.92 -4.21 -9.74
C SER A 116 30.94 -2.70 -10.00
N GLY A 117 31.85 -2.02 -9.34
CA GLY A 117 32.26 -0.66 -9.61
C GLY A 117 33.74 -0.61 -9.38
N THR A 118 34.52 -0.56 -10.44
CA THR A 118 35.97 -0.37 -10.44
C THR A 118 36.29 0.93 -9.70
N LEU A 119 36.75 0.80 -8.44
CA LEU A 119 37.34 1.92 -7.69
C LEU A 119 38.84 1.90 -7.86
N PRO A 120 39.49 3.06 -8.07
CA PRO A 120 40.93 3.13 -8.12
C PRO A 120 41.58 2.74 -6.78
N ALA A 121 42.69 2.03 -6.86
CA ALA A 121 43.46 1.55 -5.71
C ALA A 121 43.91 2.72 -4.85
N GLY A 122 43.52 2.77 -3.56
CA GLY A 122 44.06 3.71 -2.61
C GLY A 122 43.21 4.19 -1.44
N SER A 123 41.94 3.84 -1.36
CA SER A 123 41.09 4.37 -0.28
C SER A 123 40.72 3.31 0.75
N LYS A 124 41.26 3.48 1.99
CA LYS A 124 41.06 2.60 3.16
C LYS A 124 39.76 2.86 3.96
N ASN A 125 38.83 3.72 3.50
CA ASN A 125 37.59 3.97 4.21
C ASN A 125 36.41 3.77 3.27
N ARG A 126 35.78 2.59 3.35
CA ARG A 126 34.53 2.28 2.66
C ARG A 126 33.35 2.78 3.48
N ILE A 127 32.97 4.01 3.27
CA ILE A 127 31.62 4.49 3.58
C ILE A 127 30.88 4.49 2.23
N CYS A 128 30.00 3.51 2.03
CA CYS A 128 29.04 3.53 0.90
C CYS A 128 27.97 4.59 1.20
N ASN A 129 28.34 5.84 1.15
CA ASN A 129 27.44 6.98 1.21
C ASN A 129 27.50 7.72 -0.12
N THR A 130 26.70 7.30 -1.07
CA THR A 130 26.27 8.23 -2.12
C THR A 130 25.07 7.62 -2.82
N TYR A 131 23.87 7.94 -2.34
CA TYR A 131 22.65 7.75 -3.09
C TYR A 131 22.36 9.05 -3.82
N HIS A 132 22.74 9.13 -5.08
CA HIS A 132 22.13 10.07 -5.99
C HIS A 132 20.78 9.49 -6.42
N ILE A 133 19.72 9.95 -5.78
CA ILE A 133 18.35 9.76 -6.29
C ILE A 133 18.13 10.87 -7.31
N THR A 134 18.37 10.56 -8.56
CA THR A 134 17.91 11.42 -9.65
C THR A 134 16.42 11.16 -9.83
N ILE A 135 15.58 12.01 -9.23
CA ILE A 135 14.15 12.04 -9.52
C ILE A 135 14.00 12.84 -10.81
N THR A 136 13.89 12.14 -11.93
CA THR A 136 13.47 12.77 -13.19
C THR A 136 11.97 12.93 -13.13
N PHE A 137 11.50 14.14 -12.84
CA PHE A 137 10.12 14.53 -13.10
C PHE A 137 9.95 14.63 -14.62
N LEU A 138 9.23 13.72 -15.23
CA LEU A 138 8.62 13.91 -16.53
C LEU A 138 7.29 14.63 -16.32
N ILE A 139 7.23 15.86 -16.78
CA ILE A 139 6.03 16.69 -16.94
C ILE A 139 5.22 16.14 -18.12
#